data_4c393631df3ed197e3cdc0f493b6974e
#
_entry.id   4c393631df3ed197e3cdc0f493b6974e
#
_cell.length_a   1.000
_cell.length_b   1.000
_cell.length_c   1.000
_cell.angle_alpha   90.00
_cell.angle_beta   90.00
_cell.angle_gamma   90.00
#
_symmetry.space_group_name_H-M   'P 1'
#
loop_
_entity.id
_entity.type
_entity.pdbx_description
1 polymer ?
#
loop_
_entity_poly.entity_id
_entity_poly.type
_entity_poly.pdbx_seq_one_letter_code
_entity_poly.pdbx_strand_id
1 'polypeptide(L)'
;MANATYLLAVNFSIGLAFSLAFVGIARSQRVSMGYWCASGFLFASSAASVETLAPHTAMPALISFLSFSCLLTALTMVTAGLLRNFTASSLWPLLGLYLSLEVAFPFVVTGAKRDSLFHAFSYQTPFAIMTALGGAAILSGKKSRKTIPERFLAAVLFLTSAQFLFKACLAHAIGTGSSVQTYAFSSYAQYSQTISAILSILLGVSLMMVVMEESNSRTRHTLLRDHLSGLWTRRAFFEHSEAALKRKTGTGTPVVILCDLDHFKRINDTYGHAVGDEVISVFAACLEAAGGDVCGRLGGEEFAALSLNSNASLAQLHVEAVRARLLNAEFRQEQLRPTASFGIAVMEPGETLSEAINRADAALYEAKSRGRNTFVFSRNEKDIASILREALLRR
;
A
#
# COMPACT_ATOMS: atom_id res chain seq x y z
N MET A 1 2.55 46.03 16.28
CA MET A 1 2.60 44.58 16.64
C MET A 1 1.85 43.82 15.60
N ALA A 2 2.45 42.82 14.97
CA ALA A 2 1.75 41.97 14.01
C ALA A 2 0.63 41.22 14.73
N ASN A 3 -0.60 41.38 14.24
CA ASN A 3 -1.77 40.73 14.83
C ASN A 3 -1.77 39.23 14.47
N ALA A 4 -2.07 38.34 15.41
CA ALA A 4 -2.18 36.89 15.16
C ALA A 4 -3.26 36.54 14.10
N THR A 5 -4.12 37.48 13.72
CA THR A 5 -5.10 37.32 12.64
C THR A 5 -4.45 36.91 11.31
N TYR A 6 -3.23 37.43 11.01
CA TYR A 6 -2.49 37.00 9.83
C TYR A 6 -2.11 35.52 9.92
N LEU A 7 -1.66 35.03 11.08
CA LEU A 7 -1.31 33.64 11.31
C LEU A 7 -2.53 32.72 11.23
N LEU A 8 -3.71 33.20 11.65
CA LEU A 8 -4.96 32.44 11.46
C LEU A 8 -5.31 32.29 9.98
N ALA A 9 -5.13 33.36 9.17
CA ALA A 9 -5.31 33.26 7.72
C ALA A 9 -4.31 32.29 7.06
N VAL A 10 -3.07 32.23 7.54
CA VAL A 10 -2.07 31.24 7.10
C VAL A 10 -2.52 29.83 7.47
N ASN A 11 -2.94 29.59 8.71
CA ASN A 11 -3.45 28.28 9.15
C ASN A 11 -4.69 27.85 8.37
N PHE A 12 -5.61 28.76 8.08
CA PHE A 12 -6.75 28.53 7.20
C PHE A 12 -6.29 28.04 5.82
N SER A 13 -5.36 28.77 5.20
CA SER A 13 -4.86 28.45 3.86
C SER A 13 -4.14 27.10 3.81
N ILE A 14 -3.33 26.78 4.83
CA ILE A 14 -2.67 25.47 4.98
C ILE A 14 -3.71 24.36 5.06
N GLY A 15 -4.71 24.52 5.93
CA GLY A 15 -5.77 23.51 6.10
C GLY A 15 -6.55 23.29 4.80
N LEU A 16 -6.94 24.36 4.11
CA LEU A 16 -7.67 24.26 2.85
C LEU A 16 -6.83 23.60 1.74
N ALA A 17 -5.55 23.97 1.62
CA ALA A 17 -4.63 23.40 0.63
C ALA A 17 -4.45 21.89 0.83
N PHE A 18 -4.21 21.42 2.06
CA PHE A 18 -4.11 20.00 2.35
C PHE A 18 -5.44 19.28 2.15
N SER A 19 -6.57 19.87 2.54
CA SER A 19 -7.89 19.28 2.29
C SER A 19 -8.11 19.02 0.80
N LEU A 20 -7.87 20.00 -0.07
CA LEU A 20 -7.98 19.84 -1.53
C LEU A 20 -7.01 18.80 -2.08
N ALA A 21 -5.76 18.81 -1.63
CA ALA A 21 -4.76 17.82 -2.03
C ALA A 21 -5.20 16.40 -1.68
N PHE A 22 -5.69 16.17 -0.47
CA PHE A 22 -6.18 14.86 -0.03
C PHE A 22 -7.44 14.41 -0.78
N VAL A 23 -8.36 15.31 -1.13
CA VAL A 23 -9.50 14.98 -2.00
C VAL A 23 -9.01 14.52 -3.38
N GLY A 24 -8.03 15.22 -3.97
CA GLY A 24 -7.43 14.86 -5.24
C GLY A 24 -6.82 13.46 -5.22
N ILE A 25 -6.00 13.17 -4.21
CA ILE A 25 -5.36 11.86 -4.03
C ILE A 25 -6.42 10.78 -3.77
N ALA A 26 -7.39 11.04 -2.88
CA ALA A 26 -8.43 10.07 -2.54
C ALA A 26 -9.26 9.65 -3.76
N ARG A 27 -9.61 10.61 -4.64
CA ARG A 27 -10.34 10.35 -5.90
C ARG A 27 -9.48 9.60 -6.91
N SER A 28 -8.27 10.08 -7.17
CA SER A 28 -7.35 9.49 -8.16
C SER A 28 -6.96 8.07 -7.79
N GLN A 29 -6.64 7.83 -6.53
CA GLN A 29 -6.06 6.57 -6.05
C GLN A 29 -7.07 5.66 -5.34
N ARG A 30 -8.33 6.08 -5.19
CA ARG A 30 -9.40 5.36 -4.49
C ARG A 30 -9.02 4.94 -3.06
N VAL A 31 -8.26 5.79 -2.34
CA VAL A 31 -7.79 5.54 -0.97
C VAL A 31 -8.73 6.21 0.02
N SER A 32 -9.46 5.41 0.81
CA SER A 32 -10.46 5.93 1.77
C SER A 32 -9.86 6.82 2.86
N MET A 33 -8.62 6.55 3.30
CA MET A 33 -7.89 7.35 4.29
C MET A 33 -7.73 8.80 3.84
N GLY A 34 -7.56 9.06 2.52
CA GLY A 34 -7.47 10.41 1.98
C GLY A 34 -8.71 11.26 2.27
N TYR A 35 -9.92 10.69 2.22
CA TYR A 35 -11.14 11.43 2.56
C TYR A 35 -11.23 11.80 4.05
N TRP A 36 -10.76 10.92 4.95
CA TRP A 36 -10.67 11.24 6.38
C TRP A 36 -9.71 12.37 6.66
N CYS A 37 -8.52 12.35 6.02
CA CYS A 37 -7.53 13.42 6.11
C CYS A 37 -8.09 14.75 5.54
N ALA A 38 -8.73 14.70 4.37
CA ALA A 38 -9.35 15.86 3.75
C ALA A 38 -10.38 16.52 4.67
N SER A 39 -11.28 15.73 5.26
CA SER A 39 -12.28 16.21 6.22
C SER A 39 -11.62 16.84 7.45
N GLY A 40 -10.59 16.19 8.00
CA GLY A 40 -9.84 16.73 9.15
C GLY A 40 -9.23 18.09 8.86
N PHE A 41 -8.53 18.25 7.74
CA PHE A 41 -7.93 19.52 7.35
C PHE A 41 -8.98 20.61 7.02
N LEU A 42 -10.14 20.22 6.49
CA LEU A 42 -11.25 21.15 6.26
C LEU A 42 -11.80 21.69 7.58
N PHE A 43 -12.03 20.83 8.57
CA PHE A 43 -12.49 21.26 9.90
C PHE A 43 -11.41 22.08 10.63
N ALA A 44 -10.13 21.75 10.50
CA ALA A 44 -9.04 22.57 11.05
C ALA A 44 -9.00 23.97 10.42
N SER A 45 -9.23 24.07 9.10
CA SER A 45 -9.38 25.34 8.39
C SER A 45 -10.59 26.13 8.90
N SER A 46 -11.73 25.46 9.13
CA SER A 46 -12.94 26.06 9.69
C SER A 46 -12.70 26.62 11.10
N ALA A 47 -11.95 25.89 11.94
CA ALA A 47 -11.57 26.38 13.28
C ALA A 47 -10.79 27.68 13.22
N ALA A 48 -9.80 27.77 12.32
CA ALA A 48 -9.02 29.01 12.11
C ALA A 48 -9.92 30.18 11.61
N SER A 49 -10.88 29.91 10.71
CA SER A 49 -11.86 30.90 10.26
C SER A 49 -12.74 31.42 11.39
N VAL A 50 -13.28 30.51 12.20
CA VAL A 50 -14.13 30.87 13.35
C VAL A 50 -13.33 31.73 14.33
N GLU A 51 -12.06 31.43 14.56
CA GLU A 51 -11.21 32.20 15.48
C GLU A 51 -10.91 33.62 14.99
N THR A 52 -10.92 33.88 13.66
CA THR A 52 -10.79 35.25 13.14
C THR A 52 -11.97 36.17 13.50
N LEU A 53 -13.12 35.59 13.83
CA LEU A 53 -14.30 36.36 14.26
C LEU A 53 -14.25 36.77 15.74
N ALA A 54 -13.34 36.20 16.52
CA ALA A 54 -13.24 36.42 17.96
C ALA A 54 -13.13 37.90 18.38
N PRO A 55 -12.34 38.77 17.70
CA PRO A 55 -12.24 40.21 18.08
C PRO A 55 -13.54 40.98 17.89
N HIS A 56 -14.42 40.55 16.99
CA HIS A 56 -15.61 41.30 16.57
C HIS A 56 -16.92 40.74 17.08
N THR A 57 -16.88 39.68 17.89
CA THR A 57 -18.08 38.97 18.32
C THR A 57 -18.76 39.61 19.55
N ALA A 58 -20.10 39.61 19.53
CA ALA A 58 -20.92 39.83 20.71
C ALA A 58 -21.15 38.54 21.54
N MET A 59 -20.78 37.36 21.00
CA MET A 59 -21.00 36.04 21.60
C MET A 59 -19.68 35.26 21.78
N PRO A 60 -18.78 35.70 22.66
CA PRO A 60 -17.45 35.09 22.81
C PRO A 60 -17.46 33.60 23.21
N ALA A 61 -18.41 33.19 24.03
CA ALA A 61 -18.57 31.78 24.44
C ALA A 61 -18.92 30.91 23.24
N LEU A 62 -19.80 31.35 22.34
CA LEU A 62 -20.18 30.60 21.13
C LEU A 62 -18.98 30.47 20.19
N ILE A 63 -18.20 31.52 19.97
CA ILE A 63 -16.99 31.46 19.11
C ILE A 63 -15.96 30.50 19.70
N SER A 64 -15.73 30.55 21.03
CA SER A 64 -14.82 29.57 21.68
C SER A 64 -15.28 28.14 21.54
N PHE A 65 -16.58 27.88 21.70
CA PHE A 65 -17.17 26.55 21.54
C PHE A 65 -17.04 26.06 20.09
N LEU A 66 -17.39 26.87 19.10
CA LEU A 66 -17.31 26.50 17.69
C LEU A 66 -15.87 26.25 17.25
N SER A 67 -14.91 27.07 17.69
CA SER A 67 -13.48 26.87 17.39
C SER A 67 -12.98 25.56 18.00
N PHE A 68 -13.32 25.28 19.26
CA PHE A 68 -13.00 24.03 19.94
C PHE A 68 -13.59 22.82 19.21
N SER A 69 -14.89 22.84 18.92
CA SER A 69 -15.62 21.75 18.25
C SER A 69 -15.07 21.47 16.85
N CYS A 70 -14.78 22.52 16.07
CA CYS A 70 -14.16 22.35 14.74
C CYS A 70 -12.78 21.68 14.84
N LEU A 71 -11.93 22.09 15.76
CA LEU A 71 -10.59 21.52 15.91
C LEU A 71 -10.65 20.09 16.48
N LEU A 72 -11.53 19.82 17.45
CA LEU A 72 -11.71 18.47 17.99
C LEU A 72 -12.24 17.52 16.92
N THR A 73 -13.22 17.95 16.13
CA THR A 73 -13.72 17.21 14.96
C THR A 73 -12.61 16.94 13.94
N ALA A 74 -11.76 17.94 13.64
CA ALA A 74 -10.63 17.80 12.75
C ALA A 74 -9.71 16.65 13.15
N LEU A 75 -9.27 16.65 14.40
CA LEU A 75 -8.36 15.63 14.94
C LEU A 75 -9.03 14.26 15.07
N THR A 76 -10.32 14.23 15.41
CA THR A 76 -11.10 12.99 15.45
C THR A 76 -11.23 12.35 14.08
N MET A 77 -11.46 13.12 13.02
CA MET A 77 -11.53 12.61 11.64
C MET A 77 -10.21 11.99 11.20
N VAL A 78 -9.08 12.67 11.44
CA VAL A 78 -7.76 12.11 11.14
C VAL A 78 -7.52 10.81 11.93
N THR A 79 -7.80 10.82 13.23
CA THR A 79 -7.62 9.64 14.09
C THR A 79 -8.52 8.49 13.69
N ALA A 80 -9.78 8.74 13.29
CA ALA A 80 -10.69 7.73 12.77
C ALA A 80 -10.15 7.08 11.49
N GLY A 81 -9.60 7.89 10.57
CA GLY A 81 -8.93 7.41 9.38
C GLY A 81 -7.75 6.49 9.70
N LEU A 82 -6.91 6.87 10.65
CA LEU A 82 -5.76 6.06 11.11
C LEU A 82 -6.20 4.76 11.79
N LEU A 83 -7.16 4.81 12.70
CA LEU A 83 -7.71 3.61 13.36
C LEU A 83 -8.26 2.62 12.33
N ARG A 84 -9.06 3.10 11.38
CA ARG A 84 -9.64 2.26 10.34
C ARG A 84 -8.59 1.63 9.44
N ASN A 85 -7.53 2.38 9.12
CA ASN A 85 -6.48 1.92 8.22
C ASN A 85 -5.50 0.93 8.88
N PHE A 86 -5.09 1.20 10.12
CA PHE A 86 -4.03 0.42 10.76
C PHE A 86 -4.55 -0.71 11.65
N THR A 87 -5.69 -0.52 12.34
CA THR A 87 -6.17 -1.49 13.34
C THR A 87 -7.43 -2.24 12.91
N ALA A 88 -8.17 -1.72 11.91
CA ALA A 88 -9.50 -2.18 11.53
C ALA A 88 -10.50 -2.24 12.72
N SER A 89 -10.27 -1.40 13.74
CA SER A 89 -11.09 -1.34 14.95
C SER A 89 -12.41 -0.64 14.69
N SER A 90 -13.40 -0.94 15.54
CA SER A 90 -14.66 -0.19 15.59
C SER A 90 -14.42 1.28 15.97
N LEU A 91 -15.14 2.20 15.35
CA LEU A 91 -15.04 3.64 15.64
C LEU A 91 -15.99 4.09 16.78
N TRP A 92 -16.86 3.22 17.29
CA TRP A 92 -17.80 3.57 18.35
C TRP A 92 -17.14 4.10 19.62
N PRO A 93 -16.02 3.51 20.13
CA PRO A 93 -15.33 4.06 21.31
C PRO A 93 -14.77 5.46 21.05
N LEU A 94 -14.23 5.71 19.87
CA LEU A 94 -13.73 7.03 19.49
C LEU A 94 -14.86 8.07 19.43
N LEU A 95 -16.01 7.70 18.85
CA LEU A 95 -17.19 8.56 18.80
C LEU A 95 -17.72 8.86 20.21
N GLY A 96 -17.78 7.85 21.09
CA GLY A 96 -18.18 8.03 22.49
C GLY A 96 -17.26 9.00 23.23
N LEU A 97 -15.93 8.86 23.04
CA LEU A 97 -14.95 9.78 23.62
C LEU A 97 -15.12 11.20 23.07
N TYR A 98 -15.27 11.36 21.75
CA TYR A 98 -15.51 12.65 21.10
C TYR A 98 -16.73 13.34 21.69
N LEU A 99 -17.89 12.66 21.74
CA LEU A 99 -19.12 13.21 22.27
C LEU A 99 -19.00 13.58 23.76
N SER A 100 -18.31 12.75 24.55
CA SER A 100 -18.06 13.05 25.96
C SER A 100 -17.25 14.33 26.16
N LEU A 101 -16.23 14.55 25.33
CA LEU A 101 -15.39 15.74 25.38
C LEU A 101 -16.14 16.98 24.92
N GLU A 102 -16.98 16.89 23.88
CA GLU A 102 -17.83 18.00 23.40
C GLU A 102 -18.85 18.42 24.45
N VAL A 103 -19.52 17.46 25.10
CA VAL A 103 -20.51 17.76 26.13
C VAL A 103 -19.87 18.32 27.41
N ALA A 104 -18.70 17.82 27.80
CA ALA A 104 -18.00 18.29 28.99
C ALA A 104 -17.42 19.72 28.84
N PHE A 105 -17.05 20.13 27.63
CA PHE A 105 -16.34 21.38 27.38
C PHE A 105 -17.05 22.63 27.93
N PRO A 106 -18.34 22.91 27.66
CA PRO A 106 -19.02 24.09 28.20
C PRO A 106 -18.98 24.16 29.73
N PHE A 107 -19.18 23.04 30.41
CA PHE A 107 -19.21 23.00 31.87
C PHE A 107 -17.84 23.28 32.49
N VAL A 108 -16.78 22.82 31.86
CA VAL A 108 -15.41 22.99 32.35
C VAL A 108 -14.92 24.43 32.10
N VAL A 109 -15.21 24.99 30.93
CA VAL A 109 -14.71 26.30 30.52
C VAL A 109 -15.46 27.47 31.20
N THR A 110 -16.78 27.35 31.41
CA THR A 110 -17.58 28.42 32.05
C THR A 110 -17.34 28.56 33.54
N GLY A 111 -16.89 27.48 34.22
CA GLY A 111 -16.65 27.46 35.65
C GLY A 111 -15.25 27.90 36.12
N ALA A 112 -14.28 28.00 35.24
CA ALA A 112 -12.87 28.23 35.56
C ALA A 112 -12.34 29.58 35.09
N LYS A 113 -11.50 30.20 35.94
CA LYS A 113 -10.77 31.43 35.52
C LYS A 113 -9.87 31.13 34.34
N ARG A 114 -9.90 32.00 33.31
CA ARG A 114 -9.22 31.82 32.03
C ARG A 114 -7.69 31.66 32.18
N ASP A 115 -7.09 32.31 33.14
CA ASP A 115 -5.62 32.21 33.40
C ASP A 115 -5.24 31.10 34.36
N SER A 116 -6.21 30.22 34.75
CA SER A 116 -5.90 29.09 35.62
C SER A 116 -5.29 27.93 34.82
N LEU A 117 -4.37 27.21 35.47
CA LEU A 117 -3.83 25.95 34.90
C LEU A 117 -4.94 24.97 34.54
N PHE A 118 -5.95 24.88 35.39
CA PHE A 118 -7.10 23.97 35.18
C PHE A 118 -7.81 24.28 33.84
N HIS A 119 -8.12 25.57 33.57
CA HIS A 119 -8.73 25.97 32.32
C HIS A 119 -7.84 25.66 31.11
N ALA A 120 -6.55 26.01 31.20
CA ALA A 120 -5.60 25.80 30.12
C ALA A 120 -5.43 24.32 29.74
N PHE A 121 -5.26 23.45 30.74
CA PHE A 121 -5.16 22.00 30.51
C PHE A 121 -6.49 21.40 30.03
N SER A 122 -7.62 21.81 30.60
CA SER A 122 -8.94 21.31 30.19
C SER A 122 -9.25 21.64 28.72
N TYR A 123 -8.78 22.80 28.24
CA TYR A 123 -8.91 23.19 26.83
C TYR A 123 -8.01 22.39 25.89
N GLN A 124 -6.78 22.11 26.27
CA GLN A 124 -5.77 21.52 25.37
C GLN A 124 -5.71 19.98 25.44
N THR A 125 -6.05 19.36 26.55
CA THR A 125 -5.96 17.90 26.76
C THR A 125 -6.80 17.09 25.76
N PRO A 126 -8.05 17.47 25.40
CA PRO A 126 -8.82 16.76 24.39
C PRO A 126 -8.07 16.61 23.04
N PHE A 127 -7.41 17.66 22.60
CA PHE A 127 -6.63 17.66 21.37
C PHE A 127 -5.39 16.77 21.48
N ALA A 128 -4.71 16.81 22.64
CA ALA A 128 -3.56 15.96 22.92
C ALA A 128 -3.96 14.46 22.93
N ILE A 129 -5.09 14.12 23.54
CA ILE A 129 -5.60 12.74 23.56
C ILE A 129 -5.89 12.25 22.13
N MET A 130 -6.60 13.02 21.31
CA MET A 130 -6.94 12.60 19.94
C MET A 130 -5.71 12.35 19.08
N THR A 131 -4.71 13.23 19.15
CA THR A 131 -3.47 13.05 18.39
C THR A 131 -2.63 11.89 18.90
N ALA A 132 -2.56 11.68 20.23
CA ALA A 132 -1.87 10.53 20.83
C ALA A 132 -2.53 9.19 20.44
N LEU A 133 -3.87 9.12 20.40
CA LEU A 133 -4.60 7.95 19.94
C LEU A 133 -4.30 7.63 18.47
N GLY A 134 -4.17 8.66 17.61
CA GLY A 134 -3.75 8.49 16.22
C GLY A 134 -2.35 7.88 16.11
N GLY A 135 -1.40 8.37 16.90
CA GLY A 135 -0.04 7.81 16.96
C GLY A 135 -0.02 6.37 17.48
N ALA A 136 -0.78 6.07 18.53
CA ALA A 136 -0.94 4.73 19.08
C ALA A 136 -1.57 3.76 18.09
N ALA A 137 -2.55 4.19 17.30
CA ALA A 137 -3.17 3.38 16.25
C ALA A 137 -2.15 2.89 15.20
N ILE A 138 -1.21 3.74 14.82
CA ILE A 138 -0.14 3.35 13.90
C ILE A 138 0.75 2.29 14.53
N LEU A 139 1.20 2.51 15.78
CA LEU A 139 2.13 1.60 16.46
C LEU A 139 1.50 0.23 16.77
N SER A 140 0.21 0.19 17.16
CA SER A 140 -0.53 -1.04 17.47
C SER A 140 -1.06 -1.79 16.24
N GLY A 141 -0.93 -1.22 15.04
CA GLY A 141 -1.44 -1.83 13.81
C GLY A 141 -0.83 -3.21 13.51
N LYS A 142 -1.56 -4.03 12.75
CA LYS A 142 -1.28 -5.46 12.49
C LYS A 142 0.06 -5.78 11.80
N LYS A 143 0.67 -4.82 11.09
CA LYS A 143 1.97 -5.05 10.43
C LYS A 143 3.08 -5.18 11.48
N SER A 144 3.82 -6.28 11.45
CA SER A 144 4.96 -6.54 12.35
C SER A 144 6.10 -5.52 12.19
N ARG A 145 6.33 -5.03 10.97
CA ARG A 145 7.37 -4.03 10.69
C ARG A 145 6.77 -2.79 10.06
N LYS A 146 6.85 -1.66 10.77
CA LYS A 146 6.38 -0.36 10.28
C LYS A 146 7.36 0.24 9.28
N THR A 147 6.82 0.89 8.24
CA THR A 147 7.61 1.63 7.26
C THR A 147 8.19 2.92 7.85
N ILE A 148 9.15 3.52 7.17
CA ILE A 148 9.74 4.81 7.61
C ILE A 148 8.67 5.91 7.66
N PRO A 149 7.81 6.12 6.63
CA PRO A 149 6.71 7.09 6.69
C PRO A 149 5.74 6.84 7.85
N GLU A 150 5.38 5.58 8.14
CA GLU A 150 4.50 5.24 9.27
C GLU A 150 5.10 5.63 10.62
N ARG A 151 6.40 5.37 10.83
CA ARG A 151 7.11 5.77 12.06
C ARG A 151 7.24 7.27 12.19
N PHE A 152 7.55 7.95 11.09
CA PHE A 152 7.65 9.40 11.05
C PHE A 152 6.30 10.05 11.39
N LEU A 153 5.21 9.59 10.80
CA LEU A 153 3.86 10.06 11.11
C LEU A 153 3.50 9.85 12.59
N ALA A 154 3.81 8.68 13.15
CA ALA A 154 3.57 8.43 14.57
C ALA A 154 4.35 9.42 15.46
N ALA A 155 5.61 9.69 15.15
CA ALA A 155 6.43 10.66 15.86
C ALA A 155 5.86 12.08 15.76
N VAL A 156 5.39 12.51 14.58
CA VAL A 156 4.74 13.82 14.38
C VAL A 156 3.44 13.92 15.19
N LEU A 157 2.63 12.86 15.25
CA LEU A 157 1.40 12.84 16.05
C LEU A 157 1.68 12.96 17.56
N PHE A 158 2.68 12.24 18.07
CA PHE A 158 3.08 12.39 19.48
C PHE A 158 3.70 13.75 19.77
N LEU A 159 4.48 14.32 18.84
CA LEU A 159 4.99 15.67 18.96
C LEU A 159 3.84 16.71 18.99
N THR A 160 2.82 16.51 18.14
CA THR A 160 1.63 17.37 18.13
C THR A 160 0.84 17.23 19.44
N SER A 161 0.74 16.02 20.00
CA SER A 161 0.14 15.80 21.32
C SER A 161 0.88 16.55 22.44
N ALA A 162 2.21 16.41 22.46
CA ALA A 162 3.06 17.12 23.43
C ALA A 162 2.96 18.64 23.28
N GLN A 163 2.85 19.14 22.05
CA GLN A 163 2.68 20.56 21.75
C GLN A 163 1.37 21.13 22.34
N PHE A 164 0.24 20.37 22.29
CA PHE A 164 -0.99 20.82 22.93
C PHE A 164 -0.81 20.95 24.45
N LEU A 165 -0.16 20.00 25.12
CA LEU A 165 0.14 20.11 26.56
C LEU A 165 1.10 21.27 26.84
N PHE A 166 2.12 21.48 26.00
CA PHE A 166 3.02 22.63 26.10
C PHE A 166 2.27 23.97 25.98
N LYS A 167 1.27 24.06 25.08
CA LYS A 167 0.41 25.25 24.96
C LYS A 167 -0.38 25.54 26.22
N ALA A 168 -0.81 24.53 26.97
CA ALA A 168 -1.46 24.74 28.26
C ALA A 168 -0.50 25.39 29.29
N CYS A 169 0.75 24.94 29.36
CA CYS A 169 1.78 25.55 30.20
C CYS A 169 2.07 26.98 29.75
N LEU A 170 2.23 27.19 28.44
CA LEU A 170 2.51 28.51 27.87
C LEU A 170 1.37 29.51 28.12
N ALA A 171 0.11 29.05 27.99
CA ALA A 171 -1.08 29.85 28.28
C ALA A 171 -1.09 30.38 29.72
N HIS A 172 -0.66 29.55 30.67
CA HIS A 172 -0.54 29.96 32.06
C HIS A 172 0.61 30.94 32.30
N ALA A 173 1.77 30.67 31.64
CA ALA A 173 3.00 31.44 31.89
C ALA A 173 2.96 32.89 31.33
N ILE A 174 2.37 33.09 30.14
CA ILE A 174 2.37 34.39 29.46
C ILE A 174 0.97 35.00 29.31
N GLY A 175 -0.09 34.26 29.73
CA GLY A 175 -1.49 34.71 29.63
C GLY A 175 -2.08 34.63 28.22
N THR A 176 -3.37 34.36 28.12
CA THR A 176 -4.11 34.23 26.85
C THR A 176 -4.90 35.49 26.48
N GLY A 177 -4.71 36.59 27.22
CA GLY A 177 -5.57 37.77 27.18
C GLY A 177 -6.76 37.68 28.14
N SER A 178 -7.29 38.82 28.57
CA SER A 178 -8.38 38.91 29.55
C SER A 178 -9.74 38.40 29.02
N SER A 179 -9.90 38.36 27.72
CA SER A 179 -11.12 37.92 27.04
C SER A 179 -10.83 37.19 25.73
N VAL A 180 -11.85 36.59 25.12
CA VAL A 180 -11.76 35.93 23.80
C VAL A 180 -11.41 36.96 22.72
N GLN A 181 -11.94 38.20 22.85
CA GLN A 181 -11.69 39.28 21.89
C GLN A 181 -10.24 39.76 21.92
N THR A 182 -9.57 39.73 23.08
CA THR A 182 -8.17 40.16 23.22
C THR A 182 -7.15 39.06 22.90
N TYR A 183 -7.59 37.83 22.75
CA TYR A 183 -6.72 36.66 22.45
C TYR A 183 -5.84 36.89 21.21
N ALA A 184 -6.43 37.37 20.09
CA ALA A 184 -5.71 37.56 18.83
C ALA A 184 -4.57 38.60 18.92
N PHE A 185 -4.55 39.42 19.96
CA PHE A 185 -3.51 40.41 20.23
C PHE A 185 -2.47 39.98 21.24
N SER A 186 -2.64 38.78 21.84
CA SER A 186 -1.73 38.25 22.84
C SER A 186 -0.46 37.65 22.20
N SER A 187 0.65 37.73 22.93
CA SER A 187 1.90 37.00 22.54
C SER A 187 1.69 35.51 22.51
N TYR A 188 0.82 34.97 23.39
CA TYR A 188 0.43 33.56 23.37
C TYR A 188 -0.16 33.16 22.02
N ALA A 189 -1.10 33.91 21.45
CA ALA A 189 -1.70 33.61 20.15
C ALA A 189 -0.66 33.57 19.05
N GLN A 190 0.30 34.50 19.04
CA GLN A 190 1.36 34.52 18.04
C GLN A 190 2.22 33.24 18.09
N TYR A 191 2.74 32.89 19.25
CA TYR A 191 3.53 31.63 19.41
C TYR A 191 2.70 30.38 19.12
N SER A 192 1.48 30.32 19.68
CA SER A 192 0.57 29.19 19.53
C SER A 192 0.21 28.93 18.06
N GLN A 193 -0.14 29.97 17.29
CA GLN A 193 -0.52 29.85 15.88
C GLN A 193 0.68 29.53 14.99
N THR A 194 1.86 30.10 15.28
CA THR A 194 3.08 29.78 14.53
C THR A 194 3.48 28.33 14.68
N ILE A 195 3.53 27.80 15.91
CA ILE A 195 3.86 26.40 16.16
C ILE A 195 2.82 25.49 15.53
N SER A 196 1.54 25.85 15.59
CA SER A 196 0.47 25.09 14.94
C SER A 196 0.61 25.05 13.43
N ALA A 197 0.99 26.15 12.79
CA ALA A 197 1.22 26.18 11.33
C ALA A 197 2.32 25.18 10.92
N ILE A 198 3.46 25.22 11.62
CA ILE A 198 4.60 24.33 11.35
C ILE A 198 4.18 22.86 11.52
N LEU A 199 3.53 22.51 12.63
CA LEU A 199 3.12 21.14 12.91
C LEU A 199 1.99 20.66 11.97
N SER A 200 1.10 21.56 11.54
CA SER A 200 0.07 21.25 10.53
C SER A 200 0.70 20.89 9.18
N ILE A 201 1.75 21.59 8.77
CA ILE A 201 2.50 21.26 7.55
C ILE A 201 3.19 19.89 7.70
N LEU A 202 3.90 19.67 8.81
CA LEU A 202 4.57 18.39 9.08
C LEU A 202 3.56 17.24 9.12
N LEU A 203 2.41 17.43 9.76
CA LEU A 203 1.34 16.44 9.82
C LEU A 203 0.76 16.18 8.42
N GLY A 204 0.47 17.22 7.66
CA GLY A 204 -0.07 17.10 6.30
C GLY A 204 0.87 16.34 5.38
N VAL A 205 2.16 16.71 5.38
CA VAL A 205 3.18 16.03 4.56
C VAL A 205 3.35 14.57 4.98
N SER A 206 3.45 14.29 6.28
CA SER A 206 3.62 12.92 6.78
C SER A 206 2.41 12.02 6.49
N LEU A 207 1.19 12.53 6.63
CA LEU A 207 -0.04 11.84 6.22
C LEU A 207 -0.04 11.58 4.70
N MET A 208 0.36 12.56 3.89
CA MET A 208 0.44 12.41 2.44
C MET A 208 1.42 11.31 2.04
N MET A 209 2.59 11.24 2.68
CA MET A 209 3.58 10.16 2.44
C MET A 209 2.97 8.78 2.71
N VAL A 210 2.23 8.61 3.81
CA VAL A 210 1.58 7.33 4.15
C VAL A 210 0.46 6.97 3.16
N VAL A 211 -0.38 7.94 2.79
CA VAL A 211 -1.46 7.72 1.81
C VAL A 211 -0.91 7.36 0.43
N MET A 212 0.18 8.01 -0.01
CA MET A 212 0.83 7.70 -1.28
C MET A 212 1.52 6.33 -1.26
N GLU A 213 2.15 5.95 -0.14
CA GLU A 213 2.74 4.61 0.00
C GLU A 213 1.68 3.51 -0.07
N GLU A 214 0.53 3.70 0.58
CA GLU A 214 -0.60 2.76 0.47
C GLU A 214 -1.09 2.63 -0.98
N SER A 215 -1.21 3.75 -1.68
CA SER A 215 -1.59 3.78 -3.10
C SER A 215 -0.58 3.03 -3.98
N ASN A 216 0.70 3.33 -3.83
CA ASN A 216 1.78 2.67 -4.57
C ASN A 216 1.83 1.16 -4.30
N SER A 217 1.58 0.76 -3.04
CA SER A 217 1.50 -0.65 -2.67
C SER A 217 0.37 -1.38 -3.41
N ARG A 218 -0.83 -0.77 -3.47
CA ARG A 218 -1.98 -1.32 -4.21
C ARG A 218 -1.70 -1.44 -5.71
N THR A 219 -1.10 -0.41 -6.30
CA THR A 219 -0.72 -0.41 -7.72
C THR A 219 0.34 -1.49 -8.00
N ARG A 220 1.32 -1.68 -7.11
CA ARG A 220 2.31 -2.76 -7.23
C ARG A 220 1.66 -4.14 -7.19
N HIS A 221 0.68 -4.38 -6.30
CA HIS A 221 -0.04 -5.66 -6.24
C HIS A 221 -0.84 -5.94 -7.52
N THR A 222 -1.42 -4.92 -8.13
CA THR A 222 -2.13 -5.06 -9.43
C THR A 222 -1.16 -5.37 -10.58
N LEU A 223 0.10 -4.93 -10.47
CA LEU A 223 1.16 -5.19 -11.47
C LEU A 223 1.89 -6.52 -11.26
N LEU A 224 1.62 -7.28 -10.17
CA LEU A 224 2.27 -8.56 -9.90
C LEU A 224 1.56 -9.74 -10.60
N ARG A 225 0.28 -9.64 -10.86
CA ARG A 225 -0.50 -10.66 -11.59
C ARG A 225 -0.84 -10.15 -12.98
N ASP A 226 -0.67 -11.02 -13.96
CA ASP A 226 -1.12 -10.74 -15.33
C ASP A 226 -2.65 -10.79 -15.38
N HIS A 227 -3.28 -9.76 -15.90
CA HIS A 227 -4.73 -9.59 -15.86
C HIS A 227 -5.50 -10.62 -16.69
N LEU A 228 -4.86 -11.18 -17.71
CA LEU A 228 -5.48 -12.13 -18.64
C LEU A 228 -5.31 -13.57 -18.13
N SER A 229 -4.11 -13.93 -17.72
CA SER A 229 -3.77 -15.29 -17.28
C SER A 229 -4.03 -15.53 -15.79
N GLY A 230 -4.08 -14.48 -14.95
CA GLY A 230 -4.13 -14.59 -13.49
C GLY A 230 -2.81 -15.03 -12.84
N LEU A 231 -1.82 -15.46 -13.61
CA LEU A 231 -0.52 -15.90 -13.13
C LEU A 231 0.38 -14.71 -12.76
N TRP A 232 1.55 -14.98 -12.17
CA TRP A 232 2.53 -13.94 -11.90
C TRP A 232 3.03 -13.31 -13.20
N THR A 233 3.18 -11.98 -13.24
CA THR A 233 3.89 -11.29 -14.33
C THR A 233 5.36 -11.70 -14.32
N ARG A 234 6.08 -11.51 -15.44
CA ARG A 234 7.51 -11.83 -15.56
C ARG A 234 8.32 -11.38 -14.34
N ARG A 235 8.21 -10.11 -13.97
CA ARG A 235 8.94 -9.57 -12.82
C ARG A 235 8.58 -10.28 -11.51
N ALA A 236 7.29 -10.47 -11.26
CA ALA A 236 6.81 -11.12 -10.06
C ALA A 236 7.20 -12.60 -10.00
N PHE A 237 7.18 -13.30 -11.14
CA PHE A 237 7.66 -14.69 -11.23
C PHE A 237 9.11 -14.80 -10.75
N PHE A 238 10.02 -13.94 -11.24
CA PHE A 238 11.41 -13.95 -10.79
C PHE A 238 11.55 -13.63 -9.30
N GLU A 239 10.90 -12.56 -8.82
CA GLU A 239 10.95 -12.16 -7.40
C GLU A 239 10.43 -13.28 -6.46
N HIS A 240 9.30 -13.90 -6.82
CA HIS A 240 8.71 -14.99 -6.03
C HIS A 240 9.51 -16.28 -6.11
N SER A 241 10.02 -16.63 -7.28
CA SER A 241 10.84 -17.84 -7.49
C SER A 241 12.15 -17.75 -6.72
N GLU A 242 12.88 -16.64 -6.78
CA GLU A 242 14.09 -16.45 -5.98
C GLU A 242 13.83 -16.49 -4.47
N ALA A 243 12.72 -15.87 -4.02
CA ALA A 243 12.34 -15.92 -2.61
C ALA A 243 11.98 -17.35 -2.16
N ALA A 244 11.32 -18.13 -3.03
CA ALA A 244 10.95 -19.51 -2.79
C ALA A 244 12.20 -20.41 -2.73
N LEU A 245 13.15 -20.24 -3.65
CA LEU A 245 14.42 -20.96 -3.64
C LEU A 245 15.23 -20.71 -2.37
N LYS A 246 15.31 -19.46 -1.89
CA LYS A 246 15.98 -19.11 -0.63
C LYS A 246 15.33 -19.71 0.62
N ARG A 247 14.03 -20.02 0.58
CA ARG A 247 13.26 -20.58 1.71
C ARG A 247 13.10 -22.10 1.61
N LYS A 248 13.59 -22.71 0.54
CA LYS A 248 13.44 -24.14 0.30
C LYS A 248 14.00 -24.98 1.45
N THR A 249 13.19 -25.87 2.02
CA THR A 249 13.55 -26.74 3.15
C THR A 249 13.51 -28.24 2.81
N GLY A 250 13.09 -28.61 1.61
CA GLY A 250 12.96 -30.02 1.17
C GLY A 250 14.21 -30.55 0.49
N THR A 251 14.31 -31.90 0.36
CA THR A 251 15.42 -32.62 -0.27
C THR A 251 15.30 -32.74 -1.79
N GLY A 252 14.13 -32.46 -2.39
CA GLY A 252 13.92 -32.47 -3.83
C GLY A 252 14.77 -31.43 -4.56
N THR A 253 14.96 -31.63 -5.84
CA THR A 253 15.70 -30.68 -6.70
C THR A 253 14.72 -29.67 -7.33
N PRO A 254 15.01 -28.38 -7.34
CA PRO A 254 14.16 -27.43 -8.05
C PRO A 254 14.20 -27.68 -9.55
N VAL A 255 13.05 -27.53 -10.22
CA VAL A 255 12.93 -27.65 -11.67
C VAL A 255 12.24 -26.43 -12.24
N VAL A 256 12.82 -25.88 -13.29
CA VAL A 256 12.26 -24.80 -14.09
C VAL A 256 11.68 -25.36 -15.37
N ILE A 257 10.44 -24.98 -15.68
CA ILE A 257 9.76 -25.34 -16.93
C ILE A 257 9.41 -24.05 -17.65
N LEU A 258 9.89 -23.88 -18.87
CA LEU A 258 9.44 -22.83 -19.77
C LEU A 258 8.45 -23.43 -20.78
N CYS A 259 7.40 -22.66 -21.07
CA CYS A 259 6.32 -23.08 -21.95
C CYS A 259 6.02 -22.00 -22.98
N ASP A 260 5.63 -22.43 -24.18
CA ASP A 260 5.23 -21.51 -25.25
C ASP A 260 4.09 -22.13 -26.06
N LEU A 261 3.03 -21.36 -26.31
CA LEU A 261 1.87 -21.82 -27.09
C LEU A 261 2.23 -21.91 -28.57
N ASP A 262 2.11 -23.09 -29.12
CA ASP A 262 2.48 -23.36 -30.49
C ASP A 262 1.59 -22.62 -31.49
N HIS A 263 2.19 -21.94 -32.46
CA HIS A 263 1.51 -21.24 -33.53
C HIS A 263 0.47 -20.20 -33.04
N PHE A 264 0.68 -19.59 -31.88
CA PHE A 264 -0.27 -18.67 -31.25
C PHE A 264 -0.63 -17.48 -32.16
N LYS A 265 0.34 -16.93 -32.90
CA LYS A 265 0.06 -15.89 -33.89
C LYS A 265 -0.97 -16.35 -34.93
N ARG A 266 -0.89 -17.60 -35.42
CA ARG A 266 -1.86 -18.15 -36.39
C ARG A 266 -3.25 -18.28 -35.77
N ILE A 267 -3.36 -18.61 -34.49
CA ILE A 267 -4.64 -18.62 -33.77
C ILE A 267 -5.26 -17.23 -33.78
N ASN A 268 -4.49 -16.21 -33.41
CA ASN A 268 -4.95 -14.82 -33.44
C ASN A 268 -5.34 -14.36 -34.84
N ASP A 269 -4.53 -14.67 -35.84
CA ASP A 269 -4.77 -14.27 -37.23
C ASP A 269 -6.02 -14.96 -37.81
N THR A 270 -6.33 -16.17 -37.37
CA THR A 270 -7.46 -16.97 -37.90
C THR A 270 -8.77 -16.72 -37.14
N TYR A 271 -8.72 -16.63 -35.82
CA TYR A 271 -9.91 -16.60 -34.94
C TYR A 271 -10.07 -15.28 -34.18
N GLY A 272 -9.15 -14.35 -34.33
CA GLY A 272 -9.13 -13.05 -33.65
C GLY A 272 -8.56 -13.11 -32.24
N HIS A 273 -8.19 -11.93 -31.74
CA HIS A 273 -7.52 -11.78 -30.43
C HIS A 273 -8.36 -12.27 -29.26
N ALA A 274 -9.69 -12.18 -29.32
CA ALA A 274 -10.57 -12.66 -28.23
C ALA A 274 -10.45 -14.18 -28.01
N VAL A 275 -10.25 -14.95 -29.08
CA VAL A 275 -10.01 -16.41 -28.99
C VAL A 275 -8.58 -16.68 -28.50
N GLY A 276 -7.61 -15.88 -28.95
CA GLY A 276 -6.24 -15.94 -28.41
C GLY A 276 -6.19 -15.69 -26.91
N ASP A 277 -6.93 -14.70 -26.43
CA ASP A 277 -7.06 -14.38 -25.00
C ASP A 277 -7.68 -15.54 -24.21
N GLU A 278 -8.68 -16.22 -24.78
CA GLU A 278 -9.27 -17.43 -24.20
C GLU A 278 -8.22 -18.56 -24.09
N VAL A 279 -7.42 -18.79 -25.12
CA VAL A 279 -6.34 -19.81 -25.14
C VAL A 279 -5.31 -19.51 -24.06
N ILE A 280 -4.90 -18.25 -23.89
CA ILE A 280 -3.97 -17.83 -22.82
C ILE A 280 -4.56 -18.14 -21.44
N SER A 281 -5.82 -17.78 -21.19
CA SER A 281 -6.48 -18.00 -19.92
C SER A 281 -6.63 -19.48 -19.57
N VAL A 282 -7.05 -20.30 -20.55
CA VAL A 282 -7.18 -21.75 -20.39
C VAL A 282 -5.83 -22.41 -20.16
N PHE A 283 -4.78 -22.05 -20.93
CA PHE A 283 -3.44 -22.58 -20.75
C PHE A 283 -2.88 -22.25 -19.35
N ALA A 284 -3.07 -21.00 -18.90
CA ALA A 284 -2.66 -20.58 -17.57
C ALA A 284 -3.32 -21.42 -16.47
N ALA A 285 -4.63 -21.67 -16.57
CA ALA A 285 -5.36 -22.54 -15.65
C ALA A 285 -4.84 -24.00 -15.69
N CYS A 286 -4.50 -24.52 -16.87
CA CYS A 286 -3.89 -25.85 -17.00
C CYS A 286 -2.52 -25.93 -16.31
N LEU A 287 -1.70 -24.88 -16.47
CA LEU A 287 -0.36 -24.82 -15.88
C LEU A 287 -0.41 -24.75 -14.35
N GLU A 288 -1.29 -23.90 -13.81
CA GLU A 288 -1.48 -23.75 -12.36
C GLU A 288 -2.03 -25.03 -11.73
N ALA A 289 -3.02 -25.65 -12.37
CA ALA A 289 -3.65 -26.88 -11.88
C ALA A 289 -2.74 -28.12 -11.97
N ALA A 290 -1.66 -28.08 -12.74
CA ALA A 290 -0.69 -29.16 -12.82
C ALA A 290 0.30 -29.19 -11.65
N GLY A 291 0.39 -28.12 -10.82
CA GLY A 291 1.07 -28.16 -9.52
C GLY A 291 2.45 -27.52 -9.44
N GLY A 292 2.75 -26.48 -10.21
CA GLY A 292 3.95 -25.65 -10.00
C GLY A 292 3.84 -24.80 -8.72
N ASP A 293 4.93 -24.67 -7.94
CA ASP A 293 4.97 -23.84 -6.74
C ASP A 293 4.87 -22.33 -7.08
N VAL A 294 5.44 -21.94 -8.23
CA VAL A 294 5.36 -20.57 -8.76
C VAL A 294 5.12 -20.67 -10.25
N CYS A 295 3.97 -20.12 -10.74
CA CYS A 295 3.66 -20.07 -12.16
C CYS A 295 3.54 -18.60 -12.61
N GLY A 296 4.09 -18.27 -13.78
CA GLY A 296 4.10 -16.92 -14.33
C GLY A 296 3.93 -16.87 -15.83
N ARG A 297 3.40 -15.72 -16.33
CA ARG A 297 3.41 -15.37 -17.75
C ARG A 297 4.56 -14.43 -18.01
N LEU A 298 5.50 -14.84 -18.87
CA LEU A 298 6.73 -14.07 -19.14
C LEU A 298 6.56 -13.03 -20.26
N GLY A 299 5.62 -13.26 -21.15
CA GLY A 299 5.32 -12.40 -22.30
C GLY A 299 4.23 -13.02 -23.16
N GLY A 300 3.69 -12.36 -24.14
CA GLY A 300 2.71 -12.84 -25.12
C GLY A 300 2.12 -14.23 -24.87
N GLU A 301 2.72 -15.23 -25.48
CA GLU A 301 2.39 -16.67 -25.39
C GLU A 301 3.36 -17.48 -24.52
N GLU A 302 4.29 -16.84 -23.80
CA GLU A 302 5.35 -17.48 -23.03
C GLU A 302 5.00 -17.56 -21.55
N PHE A 303 5.22 -18.73 -20.95
CA PHE A 303 4.93 -19.03 -19.54
C PHE A 303 6.12 -19.73 -18.88
N ALA A 304 6.16 -19.67 -17.55
CA ALA A 304 7.13 -20.38 -16.75
C ALA A 304 6.50 -21.00 -15.51
N ALA A 305 7.04 -22.12 -15.07
CA ALA A 305 6.74 -22.73 -13.79
C ALA A 305 8.03 -23.10 -13.06
N LEU A 306 8.05 -22.91 -11.73
CA LEU A 306 9.08 -23.41 -10.84
C LEU A 306 8.44 -24.43 -9.90
N SER A 307 9.04 -25.61 -9.77
CA SER A 307 8.71 -26.62 -8.76
C SER A 307 9.91 -26.83 -7.85
N LEU A 308 9.75 -26.63 -6.53
CA LEU A 308 10.86 -26.61 -5.57
C LEU A 308 11.34 -28.00 -5.15
N ASN A 309 10.40 -28.93 -4.97
CA ASN A 309 10.64 -30.28 -4.50
C ASN A 309 10.27 -31.29 -5.59
N SER A 310 11.05 -31.33 -6.66
CA SER A 310 10.75 -32.11 -7.86
C SER A 310 11.93 -33.01 -8.25
N ASN A 311 11.85 -33.64 -9.40
CA ASN A 311 12.89 -34.35 -10.13
C ASN A 311 12.48 -34.44 -11.61
N ALA A 312 13.31 -35.01 -12.44
CA ALA A 312 13.04 -35.15 -13.88
C ALA A 312 11.71 -35.86 -14.18
N SER A 313 11.42 -36.97 -13.45
CA SER A 313 10.18 -37.73 -13.67
C SER A 313 8.93 -36.97 -13.25
N LEU A 314 8.96 -36.27 -12.11
CA LEU A 314 7.84 -35.41 -11.66
C LEU A 314 7.64 -34.20 -12.59
N ALA A 315 8.72 -33.64 -13.10
CA ALA A 315 8.64 -32.54 -14.06
C ALA A 315 8.02 -33.01 -15.39
N GLN A 316 8.37 -34.22 -15.85
CA GLN A 316 7.74 -34.81 -17.01
C GLN A 316 6.24 -35.05 -16.78
N LEU A 317 5.86 -35.61 -15.64
CA LEU A 317 4.44 -35.80 -15.29
C LEU A 317 3.68 -34.48 -15.23
N HIS A 318 4.30 -33.44 -14.70
CA HIS A 318 3.72 -32.09 -14.69
C HIS A 318 3.43 -31.60 -16.12
N VAL A 319 4.41 -31.67 -17.01
CA VAL A 319 4.24 -31.24 -18.40
C VAL A 319 3.19 -32.07 -19.12
N GLU A 320 3.19 -33.40 -18.95
CA GLU A 320 2.17 -34.27 -19.55
C GLU A 320 0.77 -33.96 -19.00
N ALA A 321 0.65 -33.62 -17.72
CA ALA A 321 -0.63 -33.19 -17.14
C ALA A 321 -1.13 -31.88 -17.75
N VAL A 322 -0.24 -30.90 -17.99
CA VAL A 322 -0.58 -29.65 -18.69
C VAL A 322 -1.07 -29.95 -20.11
N ARG A 323 -0.31 -30.78 -20.86
CA ARG A 323 -0.67 -31.15 -22.24
C ARG A 323 -2.00 -31.87 -22.32
N ALA A 324 -2.24 -32.83 -21.42
CA ALA A 324 -3.49 -33.58 -21.38
C ALA A 324 -4.70 -32.66 -21.04
N ARG A 325 -4.53 -31.75 -20.07
CA ARG A 325 -5.57 -30.76 -19.73
C ARG A 325 -5.87 -29.81 -20.90
N LEU A 326 -4.84 -29.32 -21.57
CA LEU A 326 -5.01 -28.43 -22.72
C LEU A 326 -5.69 -29.13 -23.90
N LEU A 327 -5.38 -30.39 -24.15
CA LEU A 327 -5.99 -31.21 -25.19
C LEU A 327 -7.50 -31.44 -24.96
N ASN A 328 -7.88 -31.60 -23.67
CA ASN A 328 -9.25 -31.86 -23.25
C ASN A 328 -10.00 -30.55 -22.88
N ALA A 329 -9.39 -29.39 -23.05
CA ALA A 329 -10.02 -28.12 -22.76
C ALA A 329 -11.08 -27.79 -23.84
N GLU A 330 -12.20 -27.24 -23.39
CA GLU A 330 -13.26 -26.75 -24.26
C GLU A 330 -13.00 -25.29 -24.63
N PHE A 331 -13.10 -24.97 -25.90
CA PHE A 331 -12.97 -23.63 -26.44
C PHE A 331 -14.27 -23.24 -27.17
N ARG A 332 -14.59 -21.94 -27.21
CA ARG A 332 -15.74 -21.45 -27.98
C ARG A 332 -15.71 -21.89 -29.43
N GLN A 333 -14.51 -22.09 -29.98
CA GLN A 333 -14.29 -22.64 -31.31
C GLN A 333 -14.07 -24.16 -31.17
N GLU A 334 -15.08 -24.96 -31.47
CA GLU A 334 -15.07 -26.42 -31.29
C GLU A 334 -13.92 -27.14 -32.01
N GLN A 335 -13.41 -26.56 -33.10
CA GLN A 335 -12.33 -27.12 -33.88
C GLN A 335 -10.93 -26.71 -33.39
N LEU A 336 -10.83 -25.77 -32.44
CA LEU A 336 -9.56 -25.28 -31.95
C LEU A 336 -8.88 -26.33 -31.05
N ARG A 337 -7.66 -26.67 -31.38
CA ARG A 337 -6.82 -27.59 -30.58
C ARG A 337 -5.44 -26.98 -30.41
N PRO A 338 -5.27 -26.02 -29.48
CA PRO A 338 -3.99 -25.42 -29.21
C PRO A 338 -3.04 -26.44 -28.60
N THR A 339 -1.76 -26.33 -28.94
CA THR A 339 -0.68 -27.11 -28.34
C THR A 339 0.38 -26.19 -27.75
N ALA A 340 1.26 -26.73 -26.94
CA ALA A 340 2.39 -26.00 -26.38
C ALA A 340 3.66 -26.84 -26.41
N SER A 341 4.79 -26.16 -26.53
CA SER A 341 6.13 -26.72 -26.41
C SER A 341 6.72 -26.38 -25.05
N PHE A 342 7.58 -27.25 -24.52
CA PHE A 342 8.15 -27.09 -23.19
C PHE A 342 9.64 -27.35 -23.17
N GLY A 343 10.38 -26.51 -22.44
CA GLY A 343 11.78 -26.74 -22.08
C GLY A 343 11.89 -26.93 -20.57
N ILE A 344 12.58 -27.98 -20.14
CA ILE A 344 12.68 -28.38 -18.74
C ILE A 344 14.13 -28.34 -18.30
N ALA A 345 14.44 -27.60 -17.23
CA ALA A 345 15.75 -27.59 -16.61
C ALA A 345 15.68 -28.02 -15.15
N VAL A 346 16.30 -29.14 -14.82
CA VAL A 346 16.55 -29.52 -13.44
C VAL A 346 17.72 -28.68 -12.95
N MET A 347 17.54 -27.92 -11.87
CA MET A 347 18.55 -27.00 -11.33
C MET A 347 19.72 -27.78 -10.73
N GLU A 348 20.92 -27.28 -10.96
CA GLU A 348 22.15 -27.83 -10.38
C GLU A 348 22.45 -27.17 -9.02
N PRO A 349 23.20 -27.85 -8.14
CA PRO A 349 23.64 -27.25 -6.88
C PRO A 349 24.43 -25.95 -7.10
N GLY A 350 23.95 -24.84 -6.53
CA GLY A 350 24.60 -23.55 -6.67
C GLY A 350 24.21 -22.75 -7.92
N GLU A 351 23.39 -23.32 -8.80
CA GLU A 351 22.88 -22.64 -9.99
C GLU A 351 21.89 -21.54 -9.64
N THR A 352 21.96 -20.42 -10.32
CA THR A 352 20.98 -19.34 -10.20
C THR A 352 19.71 -19.63 -11.01
N LEU A 353 18.58 -19.01 -10.62
CA LEU A 353 17.35 -19.10 -11.39
C LEU A 353 17.52 -18.68 -12.84
N SER A 354 18.31 -17.63 -13.10
CA SER A 354 18.55 -17.10 -14.46
C SER A 354 19.31 -18.10 -15.33
N GLU A 355 20.29 -18.79 -14.78
CA GLU A 355 21.05 -19.82 -15.51
C GLU A 355 20.15 -21.01 -15.86
N ALA A 356 19.32 -21.48 -14.92
CA ALA A 356 18.36 -22.55 -15.16
C ALA A 356 17.31 -22.16 -16.23
N ILE A 357 16.82 -20.92 -16.20
CA ILE A 357 15.91 -20.37 -17.22
C ILE A 357 16.58 -20.38 -18.60
N ASN A 358 17.83 -19.93 -18.72
CA ASN A 358 18.55 -19.95 -20.00
C ASN A 358 18.71 -21.38 -20.56
N ARG A 359 18.96 -22.36 -19.68
CA ARG A 359 19.00 -23.78 -20.11
C ARG A 359 17.63 -24.31 -20.53
N ALA A 360 16.57 -23.93 -19.81
CA ALA A 360 15.21 -24.28 -20.17
C ALA A 360 14.79 -23.64 -21.52
N ASP A 361 15.23 -22.40 -21.80
CA ASP A 361 14.96 -21.72 -23.06
C ASP A 361 15.61 -22.44 -24.25
N ALA A 362 16.88 -22.83 -24.12
CA ALA A 362 17.57 -23.64 -25.14
C ALA A 362 16.83 -24.99 -25.40
N ALA A 363 16.34 -25.63 -24.34
CA ALA A 363 15.55 -26.86 -24.47
C ALA A 363 14.17 -26.60 -25.11
N LEU A 364 13.51 -25.49 -24.80
CA LEU A 364 12.26 -25.08 -25.44
C LEU A 364 12.44 -24.81 -26.93
N TYR A 365 13.51 -24.12 -27.30
CA TYR A 365 13.85 -23.94 -28.70
C TYR A 365 14.05 -25.28 -29.43
N GLU A 366 14.73 -26.24 -28.80
CA GLU A 366 14.88 -27.61 -29.33
C GLU A 366 13.52 -28.33 -29.45
N ALA A 367 12.61 -28.18 -28.47
CA ALA A 367 11.25 -28.74 -28.56
C ALA A 367 10.48 -28.16 -29.77
N LYS A 368 10.55 -26.85 -29.99
CA LYS A 368 9.95 -26.20 -31.17
C LYS A 368 10.53 -26.70 -32.48
N SER A 369 11.85 -26.95 -32.56
CA SER A 369 12.54 -27.45 -33.75
C SER A 369 12.22 -28.92 -34.06
N ARG A 370 11.90 -29.72 -33.04
CA ARG A 370 11.51 -31.15 -33.18
C ARG A 370 10.06 -31.37 -33.63
N GLY A 371 9.35 -30.31 -34.00
CA GLY A 371 7.98 -30.41 -34.54
C GLY A 371 6.91 -29.89 -33.57
N ARG A 372 7.30 -29.27 -32.44
CA ARG A 372 6.39 -28.68 -31.45
C ARG A 372 5.56 -29.74 -30.71
N ASN A 373 4.59 -29.29 -29.89
CA ASN A 373 3.73 -30.16 -29.07
C ASN A 373 4.52 -31.24 -28.32
N THR A 374 5.66 -30.89 -27.78
CA THR A 374 6.58 -31.81 -27.08
C THR A 374 7.35 -31.08 -26.00
N PHE A 375 8.12 -31.81 -25.24
CA PHE A 375 9.06 -31.25 -24.26
C PHE A 375 10.47 -31.79 -24.50
N VAL A 376 11.45 -30.99 -24.05
CA VAL A 376 12.87 -31.39 -24.05
C VAL A 376 13.46 -31.02 -22.69
N PHE A 377 14.27 -31.93 -22.16
CA PHE A 377 15.12 -31.63 -21.01
C PHE A 377 16.40 -30.93 -21.44
N SER A 378 16.78 -29.89 -20.71
CA SER A 378 18.09 -29.25 -20.92
C SER A 378 19.21 -30.25 -20.59
N ARG A 379 20.26 -30.23 -21.40
CA ARG A 379 21.46 -31.02 -21.15
C ARG A 379 22.26 -30.42 -20.01
N ASN A 380 22.74 -31.22 -19.09
CA ASN A 380 23.66 -30.82 -18.04
C ASN A 380 25.09 -30.69 -18.61
N GLU A 381 25.95 -29.90 -18.01
CA GLU A 381 27.36 -29.79 -18.42
C GLU A 381 28.06 -31.16 -18.47
N LYS A 382 27.71 -32.05 -17.55
CA LYS A 382 28.23 -33.46 -17.53
C LYS A 382 27.80 -34.28 -18.75
N ASP A 383 26.56 -34.06 -19.20
CA ASP A 383 26.04 -34.74 -20.40
C ASP A 383 26.74 -34.21 -21.67
N ILE A 384 26.94 -32.87 -21.73
CA ILE A 384 27.67 -32.25 -22.83
C ILE A 384 29.12 -32.71 -22.85
N ALA A 385 29.79 -32.78 -21.68
CA ALA A 385 31.16 -33.29 -21.56
C ALA A 385 31.26 -34.78 -21.96
N SER A 386 30.27 -35.60 -21.62
CA SER A 386 30.24 -37.00 -22.02
C SER A 386 30.05 -37.20 -23.53
N ILE A 387 29.15 -36.42 -24.14
CA ILE A 387 28.89 -36.43 -25.60
C ILE A 387 30.11 -35.97 -26.38
N LEU A 388 30.79 -34.87 -25.92
CA LEU A 388 32.02 -34.41 -26.54
C LEU A 388 33.15 -35.45 -26.41
N ARG A 389 33.25 -36.15 -25.28
CA ARG A 389 34.22 -37.21 -25.06
C ARG A 389 33.98 -38.43 -25.99
N GLU A 390 32.70 -38.82 -26.13
CA GLU A 390 32.34 -39.89 -27.09
C GLU A 390 32.58 -39.46 -28.57
N ALA A 391 32.28 -38.18 -28.91
CA ALA A 391 32.50 -37.70 -30.25
C ALA A 391 33.99 -37.59 -30.61
N LEU A 392 34.87 -37.32 -29.62
CA LEU A 392 36.32 -37.31 -29.77
C LEU A 392 36.92 -38.73 -29.86
N LEU A 393 36.29 -39.71 -29.23
CA LEU A 393 36.73 -41.12 -29.27
C LEU A 393 36.31 -41.85 -30.56
N ARG A 394 35.37 -41.28 -31.32
CA ARG A 394 34.91 -41.82 -32.62
C ARG A 394 35.65 -41.19 -33.85
N ARG A 395 36.61 -40.30 -33.63
CA ARG A 395 37.53 -39.79 -34.62
C ARG A 395 38.93 -40.45 -34.46
#